data_a08b3f72c79a9e97b60aa96c57efafb4
#
_entry.id   a08b3f72c79a9e97b60aa96c57efafb4
#
_cell.length_a   1.000
_cell.length_b   1.000
_cell.length_c   1.000
_cell.angle_alpha   90.00
_cell.angle_beta   90.00
_cell.angle_gamma   90.00
#
_symmetry.space_group_name_H-M   'P 1'
#
loop_
_entity.id
_entity.type
_entity.pdbx_description
1 polymer ?
#
loop_
_entity_poly.entity_id
_entity_poly.type
_entity_poly.pdbx_seq_one_letter_code
_entity_poly.pdbx_strand_id
1 'polypeptide(L)'
;MKLRKILIIDDEFPAGYLIKINLEAEGYEAVLALSGEEALEKARTSAPDLITLDVLMPEMDGFEVLEALKRDKGLNSIPVMMISVINGIRKKRGIQMGAVDYLFKPIDFDNLLNKIRGLEMDKSPP
;
A
#
# COMPACT_ATOMS: atom_id res chain seq x y z
N MET A 1 -0.45 -10.08 -14.04
CA MET A 1 -0.58 -10.64 -12.69
C MET A 1 -1.90 -10.20 -12.06
N LYS A 2 -2.61 -11.13 -11.45
CA LYS A 2 -3.86 -10.79 -10.79
C LYS A 2 -3.64 -10.55 -9.31
N LEU A 3 -4.04 -9.39 -8.84
CA LEU A 3 -3.97 -9.05 -7.42
C LEU A 3 -5.28 -9.46 -6.76
N ARG A 4 -5.20 -10.19 -5.66
CA ARG A 4 -6.38 -10.67 -4.96
C ARG A 4 -6.54 -10.04 -3.59
N LYS A 5 -5.46 -9.96 -2.84
CA LYS A 5 -5.49 -9.48 -1.46
C LYS A 5 -4.65 -8.23 -1.32
N ILE A 6 -5.23 -7.19 -0.74
CA ILE A 6 -4.57 -5.91 -0.55
C ILE A 6 -4.54 -5.60 0.94
N LEU A 7 -3.34 -5.30 1.45
CA LEU A 7 -3.19 -4.85 2.83
C LEU A 7 -3.16 -3.33 2.81
N ILE A 8 -4.07 -2.72 3.58
CA ILE A 8 -4.20 -1.27 3.68
C ILE A 8 -3.63 -0.84 5.02
N ILE A 9 -2.63 0.04 5.00
CA ILE A 9 -1.99 0.52 6.22
C ILE A 9 -2.29 2.00 6.38
N ASP A 10 -3.09 2.34 7.39
CA ASP A 10 -3.50 3.71 7.68
C ASP A 10 -3.88 3.78 9.14
N ASP A 11 -3.33 4.75 9.88
CA ASP A 11 -3.61 4.87 11.30
C ASP A 11 -4.98 5.48 11.59
N GLU A 12 -5.62 6.07 10.59
CA GLU A 12 -6.95 6.65 10.73
C GLU A 12 -7.99 5.64 10.24
N PHE A 13 -8.70 5.03 11.18
CA PHE A 13 -9.64 3.97 10.86
C PHE A 13 -10.66 4.39 9.80
N PRO A 14 -11.33 5.57 9.91
CA PRO A 14 -12.34 5.91 8.89
C PRO A 14 -11.76 5.97 7.48
N ALA A 15 -10.56 6.54 7.32
CA ALA A 15 -9.94 6.64 6.01
C ALA A 15 -9.53 5.28 5.47
N GLY A 16 -8.91 4.46 6.30
CA GLY A 16 -8.49 3.12 5.88
C GLY A 16 -9.68 2.21 5.60
N TYR A 17 -10.71 2.32 6.42
CA TYR A 17 -11.91 1.51 6.23
C TYR A 17 -12.62 1.87 4.93
N LEU A 18 -12.64 3.16 4.57
CA LEU A 18 -13.25 3.59 3.33
C LEU A 18 -12.52 3.01 2.12
N ILE A 19 -11.20 2.96 2.17
CA ILE A 19 -10.42 2.31 1.11
C ILE A 19 -10.80 0.83 1.06
N LYS A 20 -10.86 0.19 2.22
CA LYS A 20 -11.17 -1.24 2.31
C LYS A 20 -12.51 -1.57 1.66
N ILE A 21 -13.58 -0.86 2.01
CA ILE A 21 -14.89 -1.19 1.47
C ILE A 21 -14.98 -0.90 -0.03
N ASN A 22 -14.28 0.12 -0.51
CA ASN A 22 -14.26 0.40 -1.94
C ASN A 22 -13.52 -0.69 -2.72
N LEU A 23 -12.42 -1.20 -2.17
CA LEU A 23 -11.70 -2.28 -2.82
C LEU A 23 -12.49 -3.59 -2.78
N GLU A 24 -13.16 -3.86 -1.67
CA GLU A 24 -13.99 -5.06 -1.57
C GLU A 24 -15.16 -5.02 -2.56
N ALA A 25 -15.71 -3.83 -2.79
CA ALA A 25 -16.78 -3.67 -3.77
C ALA A 25 -16.31 -4.00 -5.19
N GLU A 26 -15.01 -3.91 -5.45
CA GLU A 26 -14.43 -4.22 -6.75
C GLU A 26 -13.91 -5.66 -6.83
N GLY A 27 -14.16 -6.45 -5.80
CA GLY A 27 -13.81 -7.86 -5.83
C GLY A 27 -12.47 -8.22 -5.19
N TYR A 28 -11.79 -7.26 -4.58
CA TYR A 28 -10.53 -7.56 -3.87
C TYR A 28 -10.82 -7.98 -2.44
N GLU A 29 -9.96 -8.82 -1.90
CA GLU A 29 -9.95 -9.08 -0.47
C GLU A 29 -9.07 -8.01 0.16
N ALA A 30 -9.53 -7.36 1.23
CA ALA A 30 -8.81 -6.25 1.83
C ALA A 30 -8.65 -6.45 3.33
N VAL A 31 -7.43 -6.19 3.82
CA VAL A 31 -7.09 -6.30 5.23
C VAL A 31 -6.58 -4.93 5.68
N LEU A 32 -7.04 -4.46 6.84
CA LEU A 32 -6.66 -3.15 7.35
C LEU A 32 -5.73 -3.29 8.54
N ALA A 33 -4.63 -2.55 8.53
CA ALA A 33 -3.71 -2.43 9.66
C ALA A 33 -3.66 -0.97 10.08
N LEU A 34 -3.68 -0.70 11.38
CA LEU A 34 -3.78 0.65 11.92
C LEU A 34 -2.47 1.20 12.49
N SER A 35 -1.39 0.46 12.35
CA SER A 35 -0.07 0.88 12.83
C SER A 35 1.01 0.18 12.04
N GLY A 36 2.25 0.69 12.14
CA GLY A 36 3.38 0.05 11.48
C GLY A 36 3.65 -1.35 12.01
N GLU A 37 3.55 -1.54 13.34
CA GLU A 37 3.74 -2.85 13.95
C GLU A 37 2.70 -3.84 13.45
N GLU A 38 1.44 -3.44 13.48
CA GLU A 38 0.35 -4.30 13.02
C GLU A 38 0.51 -4.61 11.54
N ALA A 39 0.99 -3.63 10.77
CA ALA A 39 1.20 -3.80 9.34
C ALA A 39 2.22 -4.89 9.04
N LEU A 40 3.34 -4.89 9.75
CA LEU A 40 4.36 -5.90 9.51
C LEU A 40 3.87 -7.29 9.90
N GLU A 41 3.13 -7.39 10.98
CA GLU A 41 2.55 -8.66 11.39
C GLU A 41 1.55 -9.16 10.35
N LYS A 42 0.64 -8.30 9.91
CA LYS A 42 -0.37 -8.70 8.93
C LYS A 42 0.21 -8.97 7.55
N ALA A 43 1.29 -8.29 7.19
CA ALA A 43 1.98 -8.61 5.94
C ALA A 43 2.48 -10.05 5.96
N ARG A 44 3.00 -10.50 7.10
CA ARG A 44 3.48 -11.89 7.23
C ARG A 44 2.35 -12.89 7.26
N THR A 45 1.28 -12.58 8.00
CA THR A 45 0.21 -13.57 8.23
C THR A 45 -0.82 -13.61 7.12
N SER A 46 -1.07 -12.51 6.42
CA SER A 46 -2.10 -12.48 5.38
C SER A 46 -1.55 -12.68 3.98
N ALA A 47 -0.25 -12.57 3.79
CA ALA A 47 0.39 -12.74 2.48
C ALA A 47 -0.29 -11.91 1.39
N PRO A 48 -0.29 -10.57 1.52
CA PRO A 48 -0.97 -9.73 0.54
C PRO A 48 -0.23 -9.68 -0.79
N ASP A 49 -0.97 -9.38 -1.85
CA ASP A 49 -0.40 -9.22 -3.19
C ASP A 49 0.00 -7.77 -3.45
N LEU A 50 -0.53 -6.85 -2.66
CA LEU A 50 -0.26 -5.42 -2.78
C LEU A 50 -0.44 -4.78 -1.42
N ILE A 51 0.35 -3.77 -1.13
CA ILE A 51 0.23 -2.98 0.10
C ILE A 51 0.01 -1.53 -0.27
N THR A 52 -1.02 -0.89 0.32
CA THR A 52 -1.13 0.57 0.29
C THR A 52 -0.69 1.08 1.65
N LEU A 53 0.15 2.10 1.67
CA LEU A 53 0.86 2.51 2.88
C LEU A 53 0.81 4.02 3.06
N ASP A 54 0.13 4.46 4.13
CA ASP A 54 0.10 5.87 4.48
C ASP A 54 1.48 6.29 4.98
N VAL A 55 1.96 7.44 4.51
CA VAL A 55 3.28 7.95 4.88
C VAL A 55 3.27 8.52 6.29
N LEU A 56 2.24 9.30 6.64
CA LEU A 56 2.20 10.01 7.92
C LEU A 56 1.42 9.24 8.97
N MET A 57 2.15 8.50 9.78
CA MET A 57 1.58 7.77 10.91
C MET A 57 2.43 8.06 12.15
N PRO A 58 1.81 8.04 13.35
CA PRO A 58 2.57 8.25 14.57
C PRO A 58 3.50 7.08 14.86
N GLU A 59 4.55 7.32 15.63
CA GLU A 59 5.52 6.33 16.09
C GLU A 59 6.35 5.75 14.96
N MET A 60 5.77 4.92 14.12
CA MET A 60 6.47 4.31 13.00
C MET A 60 5.83 4.82 11.71
N ASP A 61 6.50 5.71 10.99
CA ASP A 61 5.93 6.29 9.78
C ASP A 61 6.03 5.34 8.58
N GLY A 62 5.41 5.76 7.46
CA GLY A 62 5.36 4.91 6.27
C GLY A 62 6.72 4.59 5.68
N PHE A 63 7.68 5.50 5.77
CA PHE A 63 9.01 5.21 5.26
C PHE A 63 9.70 4.14 6.09
N GLU A 64 9.51 4.16 7.39
CA GLU A 64 10.06 3.13 8.27
C GLU A 64 9.42 1.77 7.99
N VAL A 65 8.11 1.74 7.76
CA VAL A 65 7.42 0.50 7.39
C VAL A 65 7.95 -0.02 6.05
N LEU A 66 8.09 0.86 5.08
CA LEU A 66 8.60 0.49 3.76
C LEU A 66 10.01 -0.10 3.87
N GLU A 67 10.87 0.52 4.66
CA GLU A 67 12.21 0.01 4.86
C GLU A 67 12.19 -1.39 5.46
N ALA A 68 11.36 -1.59 6.48
CA ALA A 68 11.25 -2.89 7.13
C ALA A 68 10.74 -3.96 6.15
N LEU A 69 9.76 -3.60 5.32
CA LEU A 69 9.24 -4.52 4.31
C LEU A 69 10.32 -4.91 3.31
N LYS A 70 11.11 -3.92 2.85
CA LYS A 70 12.13 -4.17 1.84
C LYS A 70 13.32 -4.95 2.37
N ARG A 71 13.56 -4.92 3.68
CA ARG A 71 14.63 -5.70 4.30
C ARG A 71 14.22 -7.15 4.59
N ASP A 72 12.94 -7.43 4.61
CA ASP A 72 12.44 -8.77 4.93
C ASP A 72 12.39 -9.61 3.66
N LYS A 73 13.13 -10.71 3.65
CA LYS A 73 13.23 -11.56 2.46
C LYS A 73 11.89 -12.16 2.04
N GLY A 74 11.00 -12.38 3.00
CA GLY A 74 9.68 -12.92 2.71
C GLY A 74 8.68 -11.89 2.22
N LEU A 75 8.99 -10.59 2.37
CA LEU A 75 8.05 -9.52 2.09
C LEU A 75 8.53 -8.55 1.02
N ASN A 76 9.82 -8.58 0.69
CA ASN A 76 10.40 -7.51 -0.13
C ASN A 76 9.95 -7.49 -1.59
N SER A 77 9.30 -8.54 -2.04
CA SER A 77 8.79 -8.58 -3.41
C SER A 77 7.34 -8.08 -3.51
N ILE A 78 6.67 -7.85 -2.39
CA ILE A 78 5.30 -7.34 -2.42
C ILE A 78 5.33 -5.88 -2.84
N PRO A 79 4.61 -5.50 -3.91
CA PRO A 79 4.59 -4.10 -4.34
C PRO A 79 3.91 -3.23 -3.30
N VAL A 80 4.48 -2.04 -3.07
CA VAL A 80 3.97 -1.08 -2.09
C VAL A 80 3.65 0.22 -2.79
N MET A 81 2.42 0.68 -2.65
CA MET A 81 1.96 1.96 -3.15
C MET A 81 1.81 2.90 -1.96
N MET A 82 2.54 4.01 -1.95
CA MET A 82 2.48 4.95 -0.84
C MET A 82 1.37 5.98 -1.05
N ILE A 83 0.77 6.40 0.05
CA ILE A 83 -0.34 7.36 0.03
C ILE A 83 -0.04 8.47 1.01
N SER A 84 -0.13 9.73 0.57
CA SER A 84 0.10 10.86 1.46
C SER A 84 -0.41 12.15 0.84
N VAL A 85 -0.29 13.26 1.60
CA VAL A 85 -0.55 14.58 1.05
C VAL A 85 0.49 14.91 -0.02
N ILE A 86 0.15 15.83 -0.91
CA ILE A 86 1.04 16.19 -2.02
C ILE A 86 2.37 16.71 -1.49
N ASN A 87 3.46 16.05 -1.89
CA ASN A 87 4.81 16.44 -1.52
C ASN A 87 5.79 15.72 -2.45
N GLY A 88 6.42 16.49 -3.35
CA GLY A 88 7.33 15.92 -4.34
C GLY A 88 8.55 15.25 -3.73
N ILE A 89 9.04 15.78 -2.60
CA ILE A 89 10.21 15.21 -1.92
C ILE A 89 9.87 13.84 -1.35
N ARG A 90 8.70 13.73 -0.72
CA ARG A 90 8.25 12.44 -0.16
C ARG A 90 8.01 11.42 -1.25
N LYS A 91 7.42 11.85 -2.37
CA LYS A 91 7.20 10.95 -3.50
C LYS A 91 8.52 10.40 -4.01
N LYS A 92 9.50 11.28 -4.23
CA LYS A 92 10.81 10.87 -4.72
C LYS A 92 11.48 9.91 -3.75
N ARG A 93 11.42 10.21 -2.46
CA ARG A 93 12.01 9.35 -1.44
C ARG A 93 11.38 7.96 -1.45
N GLY A 94 10.04 7.88 -1.52
CA GLY A 94 9.35 6.60 -1.52
C GLY A 94 9.72 5.74 -2.72
N ILE A 95 9.75 6.35 -3.90
CA ILE A 95 10.11 5.64 -5.12
C ILE A 95 11.56 5.15 -5.05
N GLN A 96 12.47 5.99 -4.55
CA GLN A 96 13.87 5.59 -4.39
C GLN A 96 14.03 4.44 -3.39
N MET A 97 13.14 4.35 -2.40
CA MET A 97 13.16 3.27 -1.41
C MET A 97 12.46 2.01 -1.90
N GLY A 98 11.91 2.02 -3.09
CA GLY A 98 11.33 0.84 -3.68
C GLY A 98 9.81 0.78 -3.76
N ALA A 99 9.11 1.88 -3.46
CA ALA A 99 7.67 1.93 -3.68
C ALA A 99 7.40 1.88 -5.19
N VAL A 100 6.35 1.16 -5.60
CA VAL A 100 6.04 1.02 -7.02
C VAL A 100 5.26 2.22 -7.55
N ASP A 101 4.55 2.93 -6.66
CA ASP A 101 3.77 4.09 -7.07
C ASP A 101 3.46 4.94 -5.84
N TYR A 102 2.87 6.10 -6.08
CA TYR A 102 2.55 7.06 -5.04
C TYR A 102 1.21 7.72 -5.36
N LEU A 103 0.31 7.76 -4.39
CA LEU A 103 -1.01 8.34 -4.55
C LEU A 103 -1.18 9.47 -3.56
N PHE A 104 -1.78 10.58 -3.99
CA PHE A 104 -1.95 11.75 -3.14
C PHE A 104 -3.34 11.80 -2.51
N LYS A 105 -3.40 12.31 -1.27
CA LYS A 105 -4.66 12.58 -0.58
C LYS A 105 -5.20 13.94 -1.00
N PRO A 106 -6.52 14.14 -1.05
CA PRO A 106 -7.56 13.15 -0.78
C PRO A 106 -7.63 12.09 -1.88
N ILE A 107 -7.92 10.86 -1.47
CA ILE A 107 -7.89 9.75 -2.42
C ILE A 107 -9.08 9.82 -3.37
N ASP A 108 -8.77 9.74 -4.66
CA ASP A 108 -9.73 9.50 -5.71
C ASP A 108 -9.76 8.00 -5.95
N PHE A 109 -10.86 7.35 -5.63
CA PHE A 109 -10.93 5.89 -5.71
C PHE A 109 -10.81 5.37 -7.14
N ASP A 110 -11.28 6.12 -8.13
CA ASP A 110 -11.09 5.72 -9.52
C ASP A 110 -9.61 5.73 -9.88
N ASN A 111 -8.88 6.72 -9.41
CA ASN A 111 -7.44 6.78 -9.65
C ASN A 111 -6.71 5.62 -8.95
N LEU A 112 -7.11 5.31 -7.73
CA LEU A 112 -6.54 4.17 -7.01
C LEU A 112 -6.79 2.87 -7.78
N LEU A 113 -8.02 2.64 -8.22
CA LEU A 113 -8.37 1.44 -8.97
C LEU A 113 -7.60 1.36 -10.29
N ASN A 114 -7.46 2.49 -10.98
CA ASN A 114 -6.70 2.51 -12.24
C ASN A 114 -5.24 2.15 -12.02
N LYS A 115 -4.64 2.63 -10.94
CA LYS A 115 -3.26 2.27 -10.61
C LYS A 115 -3.12 0.80 -10.26
N ILE A 116 -4.07 0.26 -9.52
CA ILE A 116 -4.06 -1.17 -9.17
C ILE A 116 -4.19 -2.02 -10.43
N ARG A 117 -5.13 -1.66 -11.30
CA ARG A 117 -5.32 -2.39 -12.56
C ARG A 117 -4.10 -2.28 -13.46
N GLY A 118 -3.41 -1.14 -13.43
CA GLY A 118 -2.17 -0.98 -14.15
C GLY A 118 -1.09 -1.95 -13.69
N LEU A 119 -1.02 -2.20 -12.38
CA LEU A 119 -0.08 -3.19 -11.85
C LEU A 119 -0.44 -4.61 -12.28
N GLU A 120 -1.73 -4.91 -12.38
CA GLU A 120 -2.18 -6.23 -12.84
C GLU A 120 -1.83 -6.48 -14.30
N MET A 121 -1.86 -5.44 -15.12
CA MET A 121 -1.60 -5.55 -16.55
C MET A 121 -0.13 -5.47 -16.90
N ASP A 122 0.63 -4.99 -15.96
CA ASP A 122 2.02 -4.66 -16.19
C ASP A 122 2.92 -5.86 -16.14
N LYS A 123 2.64 -6.82 -16.67
CA LYS A 123 3.43 -7.86 -16.56
C LYS A 123 3.73 -8.50 -17.63
N SER A 124 4.19 -8.64 -17.91
CA SER A 124 4.40 -9.18 -18.73
C SER A 124 5.26 -9.72 -19.28
N PRO A 125 5.53 -10.39 -19.49
CA PRO A 125 6.38 -11.00 -20.02
C PRO A 125 6.68 -11.08 -21.04
N PRO A 126 7.23 -11.08 -21.40
CA PRO A 126 7.59 -11.22 -22.49
C PRO A 126 7.83 -12.20 -23.18
#